data_8e2821e29210c33afce56f93aa709fe6
#
_entry.id   8e2821e29210c33afce56f93aa709fe6
#
_cell.length_a   1.000
_cell.length_b   1.000
_cell.length_c   1.000
_cell.angle_alpha   90.00
_cell.angle_beta   90.00
_cell.angle_gamma   90.00
#
_symmetry.space_group_name_H-M   'P 1'
#
loop_
_entity.id
_entity.type
_entity.pdbx_description
1 polymer ?
#
loop_
_entity_poly.entity_id
_entity_poly.type
_entity_poly.pdbx_seq_one_letter_code
_entity_poly.pdbx_strand_id
1 'polypeptide(L)'
;MANGTIKTGYKRVLLWTNPNPASFSADTVNVDMSGYDNIEIECTRTGDTNQTYIVKSGVGSSSSTPVIVDLTTIRLETSNSNLNAITLMTRTADVYSTGIVFSSGQMIYNGALYKDWDNRAVPYRIWGIR
;
A
#
# COMPACT_ATOMS: atom_id res chain seq x y z
N MET A 1 11.31 34.28 12.64
CA MET A 1 11.57 33.78 12.39
C MET A 1 11.68 33.51 12.50
N ALA A 2 11.49 33.26 12.54
CA ALA A 2 11.80 32.81 12.42
C ALA A 2 11.81 32.37 12.38
N ASN A 3 11.70 32.28 12.20
CA ASN A 3 11.75 31.69 11.94
C ASN A 3 11.56 31.02 11.93
N GLY A 4 11.31 31.95 12.29
CA GLY A 4 10.88 30.82 12.22
C GLY A 4 10.98 29.97 11.53
N THR A 5 11.22 29.70 11.99
CA THR A 5 11.51 28.50 11.31
C THR A 5 10.23 27.78 11.03
N ILE A 6 9.84 27.84 9.83
CA ILE A 6 8.77 26.97 9.42
C ILE A 6 9.28 25.55 9.51
N LYS A 7 8.57 24.77 10.26
CA LYS A 7 8.88 23.36 10.34
C LYS A 7 8.51 22.71 9.02
N THR A 8 9.52 22.44 8.24
CA THR A 8 9.33 21.70 7.00
C THR A 8 9.51 20.20 7.19
N GLY A 9 9.51 19.73 8.43
CA GLY A 9 9.95 18.42 8.84
C GLY A 9 9.35 17.20 8.17
N TYR A 10 8.39 17.39 7.30
CA TYR A 10 7.91 16.30 6.47
C TYR A 10 8.92 16.03 5.36
N LYS A 11 9.61 14.91 5.45
CA LYS A 11 10.52 14.47 4.41
C LYS A 11 10.11 13.09 3.92
N ARG A 12 9.91 12.98 2.62
CA ARG A 12 9.48 11.77 1.95
C ARG A 12 10.63 11.21 1.13
N VAL A 13 11.03 9.98 1.44
CA VAL A 13 12.18 9.33 0.80
C VAL A 13 11.69 8.04 0.15
N LEU A 14 11.98 7.88 -1.14
CA LEU A 14 11.65 6.65 -1.85
C LEU A 14 12.59 5.53 -1.40
N LEU A 15 12.03 4.45 -0.86
CA LEU A 15 12.77 3.30 -0.34
C LEU A 15 12.75 2.10 -1.27
N TRP A 16 11.68 1.92 -2.02
CA TRP A 16 11.53 0.78 -2.89
C TRP A 16 10.51 1.07 -3.99
N THR A 17 10.77 0.53 -5.16
CA THR A 17 9.83 0.56 -6.30
C THR A 17 9.66 -0.86 -6.82
N ASN A 18 8.43 -1.28 -7.02
CA ASN A 18 8.12 -2.56 -7.62
C ASN A 18 8.60 -2.58 -9.08
N PRO A 19 9.51 -3.49 -9.44
CA PRO A 19 10.02 -3.56 -10.81
C PRO A 19 8.96 -4.02 -11.82
N ASN A 20 7.88 -4.64 -11.36
CA ASN A 20 6.76 -5.05 -12.20
C ASN A 20 5.45 -4.65 -11.53
N PRO A 21 5.03 -3.38 -11.64
CA PRO A 21 3.83 -2.90 -10.93
C PRO A 21 2.52 -3.44 -11.49
N ALA A 22 2.54 -4.20 -12.58
CA ALA A 22 1.33 -4.78 -13.15
C ALA A 22 0.76 -5.90 -12.27
N SER A 23 1.60 -6.57 -11.50
CA SER A 23 1.15 -7.61 -10.58
C SER A 23 2.16 -7.84 -9.45
N PHE A 24 1.73 -8.48 -8.38
CA PHE A 24 2.59 -8.80 -7.25
C PHE A 24 1.99 -9.99 -6.49
N SER A 25 2.71 -11.09 -6.45
CA SER A 25 2.33 -12.24 -5.63
C SER A 25 2.61 -11.97 -4.15
N ALA A 26 2.12 -12.82 -3.25
CA ALA A 26 2.52 -12.77 -1.86
C ALA A 26 4.02 -12.87 -1.74
N ASP A 27 4.67 -11.88 -1.14
CA ASP A 27 6.12 -11.82 -1.04
C ASP A 27 6.56 -10.87 0.05
N THR A 28 7.83 -10.97 0.41
CA THR A 28 8.48 -10.08 1.36
C THR A 28 9.37 -9.09 0.62
N VAL A 29 9.21 -7.81 0.91
CA VAL A 29 10.09 -6.75 0.42
C VAL A 29 11.02 -6.37 1.56
N ASN A 30 12.32 -6.64 1.38
CA ASN A 30 13.34 -6.33 2.37
C ASN A 30 13.83 -4.89 2.18
N VAL A 31 13.54 -4.06 3.16
CA VAL A 31 13.87 -2.64 3.13
C VAL A 31 14.06 -2.18 4.58
N ASP A 32 15.16 -1.49 4.85
CA ASP A 32 15.41 -0.94 6.19
C ASP A 32 14.56 0.31 6.39
N MET A 33 13.59 0.23 7.31
CA MET A 33 12.70 1.32 7.64
C MET A 33 12.93 1.87 9.06
N SER A 34 13.97 1.41 9.72
CA SER A 34 14.24 1.75 11.13
C SER A 34 14.50 3.24 11.36
N GLY A 35 14.92 3.98 10.35
CA GLY A 35 15.19 5.41 10.45
C GLY A 35 13.98 6.31 10.20
N TYR A 36 12.79 5.76 10.06
CA TYR A 36 11.59 6.51 9.69
C TYR A 36 10.50 6.38 10.74
N ASP A 37 9.77 7.46 10.97
CA ASP A 37 8.66 7.48 11.92
C ASP A 37 7.44 6.76 11.38
N ASN A 38 7.19 6.93 10.09
CA ASN A 38 6.08 6.34 9.38
C ASN A 38 6.50 5.98 7.97
N ILE A 39 5.68 5.20 7.30
CA ILE A 39 5.83 4.92 5.88
C ILE A 39 4.52 5.18 5.15
N GLU A 40 4.65 5.36 3.85
CA GLU A 40 3.53 5.35 2.92
C GLU A 40 3.72 4.23 1.93
N ILE A 41 2.72 3.39 1.79
CA ILE A 41 2.70 2.34 0.79
C ILE A 41 1.82 2.84 -0.34
N GLU A 42 2.43 3.14 -1.47
CA GLU A 42 1.72 3.53 -2.67
C GLU A 42 1.34 2.27 -3.43
N CYS A 43 0.07 2.14 -3.77
CA CYS A 43 -0.47 0.96 -4.42
C CYS A 43 -1.17 1.35 -5.70
N THR A 44 -1.28 0.40 -6.62
CA THR A 44 -2.20 0.51 -7.75
C THR A 44 -3.44 -0.34 -7.47
N ARG A 45 -4.58 0.06 -8.01
CA ARG A 45 -5.81 -0.73 -7.85
C ARG A 45 -5.73 -2.04 -8.62
N THR A 46 -5.29 -1.97 -9.88
CA THR A 46 -5.33 -3.10 -10.82
C THR A 46 -4.05 -3.26 -11.62
N GLY A 47 -2.94 -2.70 -11.11
CA GLY A 47 -1.66 -2.74 -11.82
C GLY A 47 -1.42 -1.55 -12.75
N ASP A 48 -2.35 -0.62 -12.85
CA ASP A 48 -2.22 0.58 -13.66
C ASP A 48 -1.59 1.70 -12.82
N THR A 49 -0.37 2.10 -13.16
CA THR A 49 0.38 3.12 -12.43
C THR A 49 -0.20 4.53 -12.54
N ASN A 50 -1.21 4.74 -13.39
CA ASN A 50 -1.97 5.98 -13.45
C ASN A 50 -3.10 6.02 -12.41
N GLN A 51 -3.37 4.93 -11.72
CA GLN A 51 -4.45 4.80 -10.73
C GLN A 51 -3.86 4.32 -9.40
N THR A 52 -3.21 5.23 -8.69
CA THR A 52 -2.55 4.92 -7.43
C THR A 52 -3.32 5.47 -6.24
N TYR A 53 -3.09 4.86 -5.10
CA TYR A 53 -3.58 5.33 -3.82
C TYR A 53 -2.52 5.04 -2.75
N ILE A 54 -2.60 5.72 -1.62
CA ILE A 54 -1.58 5.65 -0.57
C ILE A 54 -2.22 5.18 0.72
N VAL A 55 -1.57 4.21 1.37
CA VAL A 55 -1.91 3.75 2.71
C VAL A 55 -0.76 4.10 3.64
N LYS A 56 -1.06 4.81 4.72
CA LYS A 56 -0.07 5.19 5.72
C LYS A 56 0.02 4.12 6.80
N SER A 57 1.23 3.90 7.29
CA SER A 57 1.49 2.94 8.35
C SER A 57 2.58 3.44 9.27
N GLY A 58 2.50 3.07 10.54
CA GLY A 58 3.66 3.10 11.41
C GLY A 58 4.65 2.02 11.02
N VAL A 59 5.83 2.09 11.61
CA VAL A 59 6.88 1.08 11.44
C VAL A 59 6.92 0.21 12.68
N GLY A 60 6.98 -1.10 12.50
CA GLY A 60 7.10 -2.04 13.62
C GLY A 60 8.36 -1.74 14.45
N SER A 61 8.24 -1.93 15.75
CA SER A 61 9.31 -1.57 16.69
C SER A 61 10.51 -2.54 16.61
N SER A 62 10.34 -3.69 15.98
CA SER A 62 11.40 -4.69 15.85
C SER A 62 11.15 -5.54 14.61
N SER A 63 12.09 -6.45 14.33
CA SER A 63 11.95 -7.40 13.24
C SER A 63 10.90 -8.50 13.51
N SER A 64 10.31 -8.53 14.69
CA SER A 64 9.35 -9.57 15.07
C SER A 64 7.97 -9.05 15.46
N THR A 65 7.81 -7.73 15.53
CA THR A 65 6.54 -7.11 15.94
C THR A 65 6.08 -6.12 14.87
N PRO A 66 5.26 -6.57 13.92
CA PRO A 66 4.82 -5.69 12.83
C PRO A 66 3.70 -4.77 13.23
N VAL A 67 3.53 -3.71 12.44
CA VAL A 67 2.26 -3.00 12.31
C VAL A 67 1.53 -3.62 11.12
N ILE A 68 0.29 -4.06 11.32
CA ILE A 68 -0.49 -4.72 10.28
C ILE A 68 -1.47 -3.71 9.68
N VAL A 69 -1.45 -3.55 8.37
CA VAL A 69 -2.36 -2.64 7.66
C VAL A 69 -3.00 -3.36 6.48
N ASP A 70 -4.20 -2.93 6.14
CA ASP A 70 -4.91 -3.41 4.96
C ASP A 70 -4.77 -2.37 3.84
N LEU A 71 -4.32 -2.83 2.69
CA LEU A 71 -4.17 -2.00 1.48
C LEU A 71 -5.49 -2.03 0.71
N THR A 72 -6.53 -1.48 1.32
CA THR A 72 -7.89 -1.59 0.81
C THR A 72 -8.27 -0.38 -0.02
N THR A 73 -8.90 -0.64 -1.16
CA THR A 73 -9.52 0.37 -2.01
C THR A 73 -10.81 -0.18 -2.58
N ILE A 74 -11.66 0.70 -3.06
CA ILE A 74 -12.91 0.29 -3.69
C ILE A 74 -13.02 0.91 -5.08
N ARG A 75 -13.80 0.27 -5.91
CA ARG A 75 -14.17 0.76 -7.23
C ARG A 75 -15.68 0.61 -7.41
N LEU A 76 -16.29 1.67 -7.92
CA LEU A 76 -17.71 1.65 -8.26
C LEU A 76 -17.87 1.22 -9.70
N GLU A 77 -18.66 0.18 -9.91
CA GLU A 77 -19.01 -0.27 -11.24
C GLU A 77 -20.37 0.35 -11.62
N THR A 78 -20.37 1.18 -12.65
CA THR A 78 -21.58 1.88 -13.08
C THR A 78 -21.88 1.59 -14.55
N SER A 79 -23.14 1.62 -14.90
CA SER A 79 -23.61 1.55 -16.28
C SER A 79 -24.79 2.48 -16.42
N ASN A 80 -24.74 3.38 -17.42
CA ASN A 80 -25.83 4.35 -17.68
C ASN A 80 -26.21 5.13 -16.41
N SER A 81 -25.23 5.57 -15.65
CA SER A 81 -25.40 6.29 -14.38
C SER A 81 -26.00 5.47 -13.24
N ASN A 82 -26.17 4.17 -13.42
CA ASN A 82 -26.62 3.26 -12.37
C ASN A 82 -25.43 2.55 -11.75
N LEU A 83 -25.45 2.41 -10.43
CA LEU A 83 -24.45 1.62 -9.73
C LEU A 83 -24.79 0.14 -9.90
N ASN A 84 -23.93 -0.60 -10.60
CA ASN A 84 -24.11 -2.04 -10.80
C ASN A 84 -23.48 -2.87 -9.69
N ALA A 85 -22.31 -2.44 -9.22
CA ALA A 85 -21.56 -3.19 -8.21
C ALA A 85 -20.53 -2.30 -7.53
N ILE A 86 -20.12 -2.74 -6.36
CA ILE A 86 -18.95 -2.21 -5.66
C ILE A 86 -17.92 -3.33 -5.65
N THR A 87 -16.73 -3.05 -6.16
CA THR A 87 -15.60 -3.97 -6.07
C THR A 87 -14.67 -3.51 -4.96
N LEU A 88 -14.40 -4.37 -4.00
CA LEU A 88 -13.42 -4.13 -2.96
C LEU A 88 -12.17 -4.91 -3.31
N MET A 89 -11.02 -4.22 -3.28
CA MET A 89 -9.71 -4.84 -3.52
C MET A 89 -8.87 -4.61 -2.29
N THR A 90 -8.16 -5.63 -1.84
CA THR A 90 -7.37 -5.54 -0.63
C THR A 90 -6.16 -6.47 -0.67
N ARG A 91 -5.22 -6.17 0.20
CA ARG A 91 -4.02 -6.97 0.46
C ARG A 91 -3.55 -6.59 1.85
N THR A 92 -3.07 -7.55 2.62
CA THR A 92 -2.50 -7.27 3.94
C THR A 92 -1.02 -6.99 3.82
N ALA A 93 -0.53 -6.01 4.58
CA ALA A 93 0.88 -5.72 4.71
C ALA A 93 1.26 -5.75 6.19
N ASP A 94 2.23 -6.59 6.53
CA ASP A 94 2.82 -6.66 7.86
C ASP A 94 4.12 -5.86 7.82
N VAL A 95 4.13 -4.69 8.47
CA VAL A 95 5.20 -3.71 8.38
C VAL A 95 6.14 -3.89 9.57
N TYR A 96 7.30 -4.50 9.31
CA TYR A 96 8.40 -4.64 10.25
C TYR A 96 9.43 -3.51 10.03
N SER A 97 10.32 -3.32 10.97
CA SER A 97 11.43 -2.36 10.76
C SER A 97 12.39 -2.77 9.64
N THR A 98 12.41 -4.06 9.30
CA THR A 98 13.33 -4.64 8.31
C THR A 98 12.71 -4.91 6.96
N GLY A 99 11.41 -4.68 6.82
CA GLY A 99 10.71 -4.95 5.56
C GLY A 99 9.23 -5.12 5.74
N ILE A 100 8.57 -5.43 4.65
CA ILE A 100 7.12 -5.63 4.62
C ILE A 100 6.81 -7.01 4.05
N VAL A 101 5.97 -7.76 4.76
CA VAL A 101 5.42 -9.02 4.26
C VAL A 101 4.04 -8.73 3.69
N PHE A 102 3.91 -8.90 2.38
CA PHE A 102 2.64 -8.69 1.69
C PHE A 102 1.93 -10.03 1.46
N SER A 103 0.64 -10.08 1.74
CA SER A 103 -0.20 -11.20 1.30
C SER A 103 -0.49 -11.10 -0.21
N SER A 104 -1.15 -12.11 -0.76
CA SER A 104 -1.69 -12.02 -2.12
C SER A 104 -2.82 -10.99 -2.20
N GLY A 105 -3.08 -10.49 -3.40
CA GLY A 105 -4.23 -9.62 -3.65
C GLY A 105 -5.53 -10.40 -3.53
N GLN A 106 -6.58 -9.73 -3.11
CA GLN A 106 -7.93 -10.28 -3.00
C GLN A 106 -8.95 -9.27 -3.52
N MET A 107 -10.08 -9.77 -3.96
CA MET A 107 -11.16 -8.95 -4.49
C MET A 107 -12.50 -9.51 -4.06
N ILE A 108 -13.42 -8.63 -3.67
CA ILE A 108 -14.83 -8.97 -3.51
C ILE A 108 -15.60 -8.27 -4.61
N TYR A 109 -16.32 -9.05 -5.40
CA TYR A 109 -17.12 -8.55 -6.50
C TYR A 109 -18.46 -9.29 -6.52
N ASN A 110 -19.57 -8.57 -6.53
CA ASN A 110 -20.92 -9.13 -6.47
C ASN A 110 -21.10 -10.15 -5.34
N GLY A 111 -20.51 -9.87 -4.17
CA GLY A 111 -20.61 -10.75 -3.02
C GLY A 111 -19.72 -11.98 -3.07
N ALA A 112 -18.95 -12.20 -4.13
CA ALA A 112 -18.04 -13.31 -4.25
C ALA A 112 -16.62 -12.88 -3.90
N LEU A 113 -15.91 -13.72 -3.14
CA LEU A 113 -14.52 -13.51 -2.77
C LEU A 113 -13.60 -14.21 -3.77
N TYR A 114 -12.69 -13.45 -4.35
CA TYR A 114 -11.64 -13.96 -5.23
C TYR A 114 -10.31 -13.81 -4.52
N LYS A 115 -9.62 -14.92 -4.28
CA LYS A 115 -8.31 -14.97 -3.63
C LYS A 115 -7.20 -15.06 -4.66
N ASP A 116 -5.99 -14.74 -4.24
CA ASP A 116 -4.77 -14.86 -5.05
C ASP A 116 -4.88 -14.10 -6.38
N TRP A 117 -5.45 -12.92 -6.29
CA TRP A 117 -5.59 -12.04 -7.46
C TRP A 117 -4.43 -11.05 -7.47
N ASP A 118 -3.36 -11.41 -8.15
CA ASP A 118 -2.07 -10.72 -8.06
C ASP A 118 -2.08 -9.31 -8.64
N ASN A 119 -3.05 -8.98 -9.49
CA ASN A 119 -3.19 -7.64 -10.05
C ASN A 119 -4.26 -6.81 -9.33
N ARG A 120 -4.47 -7.06 -8.05
CA ARG A 120 -5.36 -6.24 -7.21
C ARG A 120 -4.61 -5.73 -5.99
N ALA A 121 -4.79 -4.47 -5.66
CA ALA A 121 -4.11 -3.81 -4.53
C ALA A 121 -2.59 -4.07 -4.61
N VAL A 122 -1.99 -3.71 -5.73
CA VAL A 122 -0.60 -4.03 -6.05
C VAL A 122 0.33 -3.03 -5.41
N PRO A 123 1.28 -3.46 -4.57
CA PRO A 123 2.30 -2.54 -4.05
C PRO A 123 3.13 -1.98 -5.20
N TYR A 124 3.29 -0.67 -5.23
CA TYR A 124 4.01 0.03 -6.29
C TYR A 124 5.30 0.67 -5.76
N ARG A 125 5.19 1.49 -4.71
CA ARG A 125 6.34 2.16 -4.10
C ARG A 125 6.19 2.22 -2.59
N ILE A 126 7.31 2.20 -1.89
CA ILE A 126 7.36 2.40 -0.44
C ILE A 126 8.14 3.68 -0.18
N TRP A 127 7.54 4.58 0.58
CA TRP A 127 8.12 5.86 0.96
C TRP A 127 8.33 5.90 2.46
N GLY A 128 9.52 6.31 2.89
CA GLY A 128 9.80 6.59 4.29
C GLY A 128 9.48 8.04 4.60
N ILE A 129 8.94 8.29 5.78
CA ILE A 129 8.52 9.61 6.24
C ILE A 129 9.24 9.93 7.54
N ARG A 130 9.87 11.12 7.61
CA ARG A 130 10.50 11.63 8.82
C ARG A 130 10.59 13.14 8.89
#